data_39db4c7b6b872505c4856e7a566dacce
#
_entry.id   39db4c7b6b872505c4856e7a566dacce
#
_cell.length_a   1.000
_cell.length_b   1.000
_cell.length_c   1.000
_cell.angle_alpha   90.00
_cell.angle_beta   90.00
_cell.angle_gamma   90.00
#
_symmetry.space_group_name_H-M   'P 1'
#
loop_
_entity.id
_entity.type
_entity.pdbx_description
1 polymer ?
#
loop_
_entity_poly.entity_id
_entity_poly.type
_entity_poly.pdbx_seq_one_letter_code
_entity_poly.pdbx_strand_id
1 'polypeptide(L)' 'MTKEDLAQKLDHLDPGATLTVPEDVLAGMFGEVTLSYDSHEALRRISDFALEHRCTFSFHEHEGAVPCFRKDDVF' A
#
# COMPACT_ATOMS: atom_id res chain seq x y z
N MET A 1 8.58 -6.96 -7.65
CA MET A 1 7.53 -5.95 -7.91
C MET A 1 8.11 -4.57 -7.81
N THR A 2 7.75 -3.69 -8.73
CA THR A 2 8.18 -2.30 -8.72
C THR A 2 6.99 -1.39 -8.39
N LYS A 3 7.28 -0.10 -8.16
CA LYS A 3 6.19 0.87 -7.96
C LYS A 3 5.27 0.93 -9.17
N GLU A 4 5.80 0.80 -10.37
CA GLU A 4 4.98 0.78 -11.58
C GLU A 4 4.05 -0.41 -11.62
N ASP A 5 4.53 -1.59 -11.22
CA ASP A 5 3.69 -2.78 -11.13
C ASP A 5 2.57 -2.58 -10.13
N LEU A 6 2.89 -2.00 -8.98
CA LEU A 6 1.90 -1.71 -7.96
C LEU A 6 0.87 -0.70 -8.47
N ALA A 7 1.34 0.36 -9.12
CA ALA A 7 0.46 1.38 -9.69
C ALA A 7 -0.54 0.77 -10.66
N GLN A 8 -0.08 -0.10 -11.56
CA GLN A 8 -0.95 -0.77 -12.52
C GLN A 8 -1.98 -1.65 -11.82
N LYS A 9 -1.56 -2.38 -10.79
CA LYS A 9 -2.48 -3.22 -10.04
C LYS A 9 -3.55 -2.39 -9.32
N LEU A 10 -3.15 -1.27 -8.74
CA LEU A 10 -4.10 -0.38 -8.06
C LEU A 10 -5.07 0.24 -9.06
N ASP A 11 -4.58 0.64 -10.23
CA ASP A 11 -5.43 1.24 -11.27
C ASP A 11 -6.44 0.24 -11.83
N HIS A 12 -6.09 -1.04 -11.84
CA HIS A 12 -6.96 -2.08 -12.36
C HIS A 12 -7.85 -2.73 -11.30
N LEU A 13 -7.75 -2.31 -10.05
CA LEU A 13 -8.64 -2.81 -9.01
C LEU A 13 -10.06 -2.34 -9.26
N ASP A 14 -11.02 -3.23 -9.06
CA ASP A 14 -12.43 -2.87 -9.06
C ASP A 14 -12.75 -2.02 -7.83
N PRO A 15 -13.72 -1.10 -7.92
CA PRO A 15 -14.14 -0.33 -6.75
C PRO A 15 -14.51 -1.23 -5.58
N GLY A 16 -13.95 -0.95 -4.42
CA GLY A 16 -14.15 -1.75 -3.22
C GLY A 16 -13.26 -2.98 -3.09
N ALA A 17 -12.52 -3.33 -4.15
CA ALA A 17 -11.60 -4.46 -4.09
C ALA A 17 -10.36 -4.13 -3.27
N THR A 18 -9.72 -5.15 -2.74
CA THR A 18 -8.51 -4.99 -1.95
C THR A 18 -7.33 -5.72 -2.60
N LEU A 19 -6.14 -5.20 -2.34
CA LEU A 19 -4.89 -5.82 -2.77
C LEU A 19 -3.96 -5.86 -1.57
N THR A 20 -3.45 -7.04 -1.23
CA THR A 20 -2.44 -7.18 -0.18
C THR A 20 -1.07 -7.35 -0.82
N VAL A 21 -0.06 -6.74 -0.19
CA VAL A 21 1.32 -6.80 -0.66
C VAL A 21 2.18 -7.24 0.52
N PRO A 22 3.12 -8.17 0.32
CA PRO A 22 4.04 -8.54 1.39
C PRO A 22 4.79 -7.31 1.92
N GLU A 23 4.94 -7.23 3.24
CA GLU A 23 5.58 -6.08 3.89
C GLU A 23 6.98 -5.82 3.35
N ASP A 24 7.80 -6.85 3.23
CA ASP A 24 9.17 -6.72 2.78
C ASP A 24 9.26 -6.21 1.33
N VAL A 25 8.36 -6.66 0.49
CA VAL A 25 8.28 -6.21 -0.89
C VAL A 25 7.90 -4.73 -0.94
N LEU A 26 6.87 -4.36 -0.17
CA LEU A 26 6.41 -2.98 -0.13
C LEU A 26 7.47 -2.05 0.45
N ALA A 27 8.11 -2.45 1.54
CA ALA A 27 9.18 -1.67 2.14
C ALA A 27 10.32 -1.43 1.14
N GLY A 28 10.71 -2.47 0.43
CA GLY A 28 11.78 -2.36 -0.57
C GLY A 28 11.46 -1.39 -1.69
N MET A 29 10.19 -1.32 -2.11
CA MET A 29 9.77 -0.39 -3.15
C MET A 29 9.90 1.08 -2.71
N PHE A 30 9.82 1.34 -1.42
CA PHE A 30 9.88 2.69 -0.87
C PHE A 30 11.21 2.98 -0.15
N GLY A 31 12.23 2.15 -0.40
CA GLY A 31 13.57 2.39 0.12
C GLY A 31 13.74 2.03 1.60
N GLU A 32 12.87 1.22 2.14
CA GLU A 32 12.95 0.77 3.53
C GLU A 32 13.27 -0.72 3.61
N VAL A 33 13.79 -1.16 4.74
CA VAL A 33 14.06 -2.58 4.98
C VAL A 33 12.81 -3.26 5.54
N THR A 34 12.15 -2.60 6.48
CA THR A 34 10.92 -3.09 7.08
C THR A 34 9.97 -1.92 7.30
N LEU A 35 8.69 -2.24 7.47
CA LEU A 35 7.67 -1.25 7.83
C LEU A 35 7.26 -1.44 9.28
N SER A 36 7.10 -0.35 9.99
CA SER A 36 6.59 -0.35 11.37
C SER A 36 5.87 0.97 11.61
N TYR A 37 5.18 1.07 12.74
CA TYR A 37 4.55 2.33 13.11
C TYR A 37 5.56 3.46 13.35
N ASP A 38 6.83 3.11 13.59
CA ASP A 38 7.90 4.10 13.72
C ASP A 38 8.36 4.64 12.37
N SER A 39 7.98 3.98 11.28
CA SER A 39 8.34 4.39 9.92
C SER A 39 7.30 5.36 9.36
N HIS A 40 7.00 6.43 10.08
CA HIS A 40 5.94 7.38 9.72
C HIS A 40 6.12 7.96 8.33
N GLU A 41 7.34 8.33 7.97
CA GLU A 41 7.60 8.93 6.67
C GLU A 41 7.35 7.93 5.53
N ALA A 42 7.82 6.70 5.70
CA ALA A 42 7.60 5.66 4.71
C ALA A 42 6.11 5.34 4.57
N LEU A 43 5.42 5.19 5.69
CA LEU A 43 3.98 4.93 5.68
C LEU A 43 3.20 6.07 5.01
N ARG A 44 3.62 7.29 5.24
CA ARG A 44 3.00 8.46 4.61
C ARG A 44 3.20 8.43 3.09
N ARG A 45 4.40 8.10 2.63
CA ARG A 45 4.69 8.00 1.18
C ARG A 45 3.82 6.93 0.53
N ILE A 46 3.67 5.80 1.20
CA ILE A 46 2.84 4.71 0.70
C ILE A 46 1.38 5.13 0.65
N SER A 47 0.91 5.81 1.70
CA SER A 47 -0.45 6.32 1.76
C SER A 47 -0.73 7.34 0.65
N ASP A 48 0.19 8.27 0.44
CA ASP A 48 0.07 9.27 -0.63
C ASP A 48 0.04 8.59 -2.01
N PHE A 49 0.89 7.60 -2.21
CA PHE A 49 0.92 6.82 -3.44
C PHE A 49 -0.42 6.13 -3.68
N ALA A 50 -0.99 5.54 -2.62
CA ALA A 50 -2.29 4.89 -2.72
C ALA A 50 -3.39 5.90 -3.11
N LEU A 51 -3.38 7.08 -2.51
CA LEU A 51 -4.36 8.11 -2.81
C LEU A 51 -4.27 8.59 -4.26
N GLU A 52 -3.08 8.65 -4.82
CA GLU A 52 -2.90 9.01 -6.24
C GLU A 52 -3.58 8.03 -7.16
N HIS A 53 -3.77 6.79 -6.73
CA HIS A 53 -4.43 5.74 -7.49
C HIS A 53 -5.83 5.43 -6.96
N ARG A 54 -6.41 6.37 -6.20
CA ARG A 54 -7.76 6.26 -5.64
C ARG A 54 -7.92 5.07 -4.71
N CYS A 55 -6.87 4.79 -3.95
CA CYS A 55 -6.87 3.69 -2.98
C CYS A 55 -6.60 4.22 -1.58
N THR A 56 -7.02 3.46 -0.59
CA THR A 56 -6.72 3.72 0.81
C THR A 56 -5.75 2.65 1.29
N PHE A 57 -4.67 3.09 1.90
CA PHE A 57 -3.66 2.20 2.45
C PHE A 57 -3.96 1.92 3.92
N SER A 58 -3.88 0.63 4.30
CA SER A 58 -4.03 0.20 5.69
C SER A 58 -2.87 -0.72 6.06
N PHE A 59 -2.34 -0.52 7.26
CA PHE A 59 -1.25 -1.34 7.76
C PHE A 59 -1.50 -1.63 9.24
N HIS A 60 -1.64 -2.92 9.57
CA HIS A 60 -1.91 -3.38 10.93
C HIS A 60 -0.74 -4.21 11.42
N GLU A 61 0.06 -3.63 12.31
CA GLU A 61 1.25 -4.28 12.83
C GLU A 61 0.93 -5.47 13.75
N HIS A 62 -0.26 -5.49 14.35
CA HIS A 62 -0.62 -6.47 15.38
C HIS A 62 -0.90 -7.88 14.86
N GLU A 63 -1.32 -8.03 13.62
CA GLU A 63 -1.82 -9.30 13.13
C GLU A 63 -1.07 -9.78 11.89
N GLY A 64 0.25 -9.81 12.01
CA GLY A 64 1.08 -10.30 10.93
C GLY A 64 1.43 -9.25 9.89
N ALA A 65 1.20 -7.99 10.20
CA ALA A 65 1.72 -6.84 9.44
C ALA A 65 1.56 -6.98 7.92
N VAL A 66 0.33 -7.23 7.45
CA VAL A 66 0.06 -7.34 6.02
C VAL A 66 -0.48 -6.02 5.50
N PRO A 67 0.31 -5.25 4.72
CA PRO A 67 -0.19 -4.02 4.10
C PRO A 67 -1.31 -4.31 3.11
N CYS A 68 -2.34 -3.48 3.15
CA CYS A 68 -3.51 -3.68 2.30
C CYS A 68 -3.88 -2.36 1.63
N PHE A 69 -4.20 -2.44 0.35
CA PHE A 69 -4.74 -1.31 -0.42
C PHE A 69 -6.17 -1.63 -0.79
N ARG A 70 -7.05 -0.67 -0.60
CA ARG A 70 -8.45 -0.81 -0.96
C ARG A 70 -8.81 0.27 -1.97
N LYS A 71 -9.40 -0.13 -3.09
CA LYS A 71 -9.87 0.82 -4.09
C LYS A 71 -11.11 1.54 -3.59
N ASP A 72 -11.13 2.86 -3.73
CA ASP A 72 -12.30 3.64 -3.35
C ASP A 72 -13.49 3.25 -4.22
N ASP A 73 -14.65 3.12 -3.57
CA ASP A 73 -15.90 2.82 -4.25
C ASP A 73 -16.83 4.04 -4.31
N VAL A 74 -16.31 5.20 -4.01
CA VAL A 74 -17.04 6.46 -4.00
C VAL A 74 -16.81 7.21 -5.30
N PHE A 75 -17.86 7.75 -5.86
CA PHE A 75 -17.83 8.51 -7.12
C PHE A 75 -18.09 9.98 -6.87
#